data_5a5b5a52fb2b05178964e4b8ea2df0cb
#
_entry.id   5a5b5a52fb2b05178964e4b8ea2df0cb
#
_cell.length_a   1.000
_cell.length_b   1.000
_cell.length_c   1.000
_cell.angle_alpha   90.00
_cell.angle_beta   90.00
_cell.angle_gamma   90.00
#
_symmetry.space_group_name_H-M   'P 1'
#
loop_
_entity.id
_entity.type
_entity.pdbx_description
1 polymer ?
#
loop_
_entity_poly.entity_id
_entity_poly.type
_entity_poly.pdbx_seq_one_letter_code
_entity_poly.pdbx_strand_id
1 'polypeptide(L)'
;MLCQVPTAQAVGTSASSAVLMEAESGRVLYEQNAHEERLIASITKLMTALVALESGHDLEETVTVGEACTRAEGSSLYLRPGEEISLKGLLYGVMLRSGNDAALAVAEHCGGSVEEFVGRMNEKAAQLGMVNSHFANPNGLNAEGHYSSAYDMALLARACLENEALAEIAATKSATVDGRVLTNHNKLLWQYEGCIGLKTGYTEKAGRTLVSAARRGGMTLIAVTLNDPDDWRDHTALLDYGFSTYAPVTLTEEGKAVARRPVSGSLVPFVEIQAAETVRIPVCEEDKIDWELQWDQEALEAPLRAGGSAGRMVCRVNGEEAACVPLVFAQDVDRALQPPGGDLDSAYGALEEIKKERGESAWRSACKSCCQPAGWPPAEWWSSGSRRGGSPSMGRRHGWGTRRTWTGTASRWMAGRSGPAETGCI
;
A
#
# COMPACT_ATOMS: atom_id res chain seq x y z
N MET A 1 -28.16 28.62 -16.52
CA MET A 1 -28.24 27.16 -16.50
C MET A 1 -27.74 26.73 -15.13
N LEU A 2 -28.65 26.31 -14.26
CA LEU A 2 -28.28 25.73 -12.97
C LEU A 2 -27.82 24.30 -13.26
N CYS A 3 -26.52 24.02 -13.07
CA CYS A 3 -26.02 22.66 -12.98
C CYS A 3 -26.72 21.99 -11.79
N GLN A 4 -27.61 21.08 -12.07
CA GLN A 4 -28.10 20.12 -11.06
C GLN A 4 -26.90 19.24 -10.70
N VAL A 5 -26.39 19.42 -9.49
CA VAL A 5 -25.48 18.46 -8.87
C VAL A 5 -26.30 17.17 -8.71
N PRO A 6 -25.89 16.04 -9.31
CA PRO A 6 -26.58 14.78 -9.07
C PRO A 6 -26.42 14.46 -7.58
N THR A 7 -27.51 14.40 -6.85
CA THR A 7 -27.53 13.81 -5.51
C THR A 7 -26.98 12.39 -5.64
N ALA A 8 -25.92 12.08 -4.87
CA ALA A 8 -25.37 10.75 -4.81
C ALA A 8 -26.50 9.76 -4.54
N GLN A 9 -26.87 8.99 -5.54
CA GLN A 9 -27.90 7.99 -5.41
C GLN A 9 -27.32 6.87 -4.57
N ALA A 10 -27.91 6.58 -3.41
CA ALA A 10 -27.45 5.49 -2.56
C ALA A 10 -27.41 4.20 -3.38
N VAL A 11 -26.21 3.67 -3.61
CA VAL A 11 -26.05 2.38 -4.26
C VAL A 11 -26.57 1.28 -3.33
N GLY A 12 -27.26 0.31 -3.85
CA GLY A 12 -27.74 -0.86 -3.12
C GLY A 12 -27.57 -2.10 -3.97
N THR A 13 -27.41 -3.25 -3.33
CA THR A 13 -27.30 -4.55 -4.00
C THR A 13 -28.41 -5.49 -3.58
N SER A 14 -28.73 -6.47 -4.41
CA SER A 14 -29.60 -7.60 -4.07
C SER A 14 -28.86 -8.72 -3.33
N ALA A 15 -27.54 -8.60 -3.19
CA ALA A 15 -26.68 -9.55 -2.49
C ALA A 15 -27.01 -9.64 -1.00
N SER A 16 -26.75 -10.81 -0.41
CA SER A 16 -26.81 -10.95 1.05
C SER A 16 -25.64 -10.28 1.76
N SER A 17 -24.45 -10.29 1.14
CA SER A 17 -23.27 -9.57 1.58
C SER A 17 -22.55 -8.96 0.38
N ALA A 18 -22.07 -7.73 0.53
CA ALA A 18 -21.34 -7.02 -0.51
C ALA A 18 -20.28 -6.09 0.07
N VAL A 19 -19.21 -5.86 -0.70
CA VAL A 19 -18.21 -4.83 -0.44
C VAL A 19 -17.68 -4.25 -1.74
N LEU A 20 -17.41 -2.95 -1.73
CA LEU A 20 -16.62 -2.26 -2.73
C LEU A 20 -15.39 -1.68 -2.05
N MET A 21 -14.21 -2.05 -2.52
CA MET A 21 -12.91 -1.67 -1.95
C MET A 21 -12.01 -1.07 -3.03
N GLU A 22 -11.25 -0.05 -2.69
CA GLU A 22 -10.18 0.43 -3.55
C GLU A 22 -8.91 -0.41 -3.30
N ALA A 23 -8.29 -0.89 -4.39
CA ALA A 23 -7.26 -1.92 -4.30
C ALA A 23 -5.92 -1.43 -3.71
N GLU A 24 -5.46 -0.21 -4.00
CA GLU A 24 -4.17 0.33 -3.55
C GLU A 24 -4.21 0.64 -2.04
N SER A 25 -5.19 1.41 -1.61
CA SER A 25 -5.32 1.84 -0.20
C SER A 25 -6.00 0.81 0.70
N GLY A 26 -6.81 -0.10 0.15
CA GLY A 26 -7.69 -0.99 0.92
C GLY A 26 -8.92 -0.30 1.49
N ARG A 27 -9.17 0.97 1.11
CA ARG A 27 -10.32 1.71 1.61
C ARG A 27 -11.64 1.08 1.14
N VAL A 28 -12.53 0.82 2.09
CA VAL A 28 -13.90 0.38 1.81
C VAL A 28 -14.74 1.59 1.41
N LEU A 29 -15.39 1.51 0.24
CA LEU A 29 -16.23 2.57 -0.33
C LEU A 29 -17.72 2.28 -0.19
N TYR A 30 -18.06 1.02 -0.05
CA TYR A 30 -19.41 0.52 0.22
C TYR A 30 -19.32 -0.82 0.93
N GLU A 31 -20.23 -1.07 1.88
CA GLU A 31 -20.37 -2.36 2.54
C GLU A 31 -21.82 -2.67 2.90
N GLN A 32 -22.14 -3.96 2.85
CA GLN A 32 -23.41 -4.53 3.27
C GLN A 32 -23.14 -5.91 3.86
N ASN A 33 -23.31 -6.08 5.17
CA ASN A 33 -23.01 -7.34 5.87
C ASN A 33 -21.64 -7.93 5.46
N ALA A 34 -20.63 -7.07 5.26
CA ALA A 34 -19.36 -7.42 4.60
C ALA A 34 -18.54 -8.44 5.37
N HIS A 35 -18.69 -8.52 6.69
CA HIS A 35 -17.96 -9.41 7.59
C HIS A 35 -18.71 -10.70 7.97
N GLU A 36 -19.94 -10.90 7.47
CA GLU A 36 -20.68 -12.12 7.73
C GLU A 36 -20.08 -13.32 7.00
N GLU A 37 -19.89 -14.43 7.73
CA GLU A 37 -19.44 -15.70 7.18
C GLU A 37 -20.49 -16.32 6.28
N ARG A 38 -20.11 -16.66 5.05
CA ARG A 38 -20.98 -17.23 4.03
C ARG A 38 -20.27 -18.29 3.22
N LEU A 39 -21.04 -19.18 2.60
CA LEU A 39 -20.53 -20.07 1.58
C LEU A 39 -20.14 -19.26 0.34
N ILE A 40 -18.94 -19.53 -0.18
CA ILE A 40 -18.31 -18.72 -1.23
C ILE A 40 -18.23 -19.40 -2.59
N ALA A 41 -18.58 -20.69 -2.67
CA ALA A 41 -18.50 -21.46 -3.92
C ALA A 41 -17.11 -21.31 -4.59
N SER A 42 -17.07 -21.29 -5.92
CA SER A 42 -15.83 -21.29 -6.71
C SER A 42 -15.00 -20.03 -6.69
N ILE A 43 -15.41 -18.96 -5.98
CA ILE A 43 -14.48 -17.83 -5.74
C ILE A 43 -13.33 -18.24 -4.81
N THR A 44 -13.45 -19.36 -4.08
CA THR A 44 -12.36 -20.09 -3.39
C THR A 44 -11.13 -20.26 -4.27
N LYS A 45 -11.31 -20.46 -5.57
CA LYS A 45 -10.22 -20.73 -6.53
C LYS A 45 -9.26 -19.56 -6.73
N LEU A 46 -9.60 -18.37 -6.25
CA LEU A 46 -8.65 -17.27 -6.13
C LEU A 46 -7.53 -17.63 -5.16
N MET A 47 -7.88 -18.17 -3.98
CA MET A 47 -6.91 -18.63 -3.00
C MET A 47 -6.08 -19.82 -3.54
N THR A 48 -6.75 -20.76 -4.21
CA THR A 48 -6.07 -21.89 -4.84
C THR A 48 -5.02 -21.45 -5.87
N ALA A 49 -5.39 -20.51 -6.76
CA ALA A 49 -4.47 -20.02 -7.76
C ALA A 49 -3.32 -19.20 -7.15
N LEU A 50 -3.60 -18.37 -6.15
CA LEU A 50 -2.58 -17.57 -5.48
C LEU A 50 -1.56 -18.45 -4.76
N VAL A 51 -2.00 -19.42 -3.95
CA VAL A 51 -1.12 -20.34 -3.22
C VAL A 51 -0.30 -21.20 -4.17
N ALA A 52 -0.87 -21.62 -5.31
CA ALA A 52 -0.14 -22.37 -6.32
C ALA A 52 0.97 -21.54 -6.98
N LEU A 53 0.70 -20.27 -7.32
CA LEU A 53 1.69 -19.37 -7.90
C LEU A 53 2.81 -19.00 -6.92
N GLU A 54 2.52 -18.97 -5.62
CA GLU A 54 3.49 -18.70 -4.57
C GLU A 54 4.26 -19.98 -4.12
N SER A 55 3.91 -21.14 -4.61
CA SER A 55 4.55 -22.42 -4.23
C SER A 55 5.98 -22.59 -4.75
N GLY A 56 6.40 -21.77 -5.71
CA GLY A 56 7.72 -21.83 -6.33
C GLY A 56 7.84 -22.83 -7.48
N HIS A 57 6.76 -23.49 -7.87
CA HIS A 57 6.73 -24.37 -9.06
C HIS A 57 6.76 -23.55 -10.36
N ASP A 58 7.41 -24.09 -11.40
CA ASP A 58 7.43 -23.49 -12.74
C ASP A 58 6.06 -23.69 -13.42
N LEU A 59 5.54 -22.64 -14.02
CA LEU A 59 4.26 -22.69 -14.75
C LEU A 59 4.26 -23.63 -15.95
N GLU A 60 5.40 -23.83 -16.57
CA GLU A 60 5.57 -24.76 -17.71
C GLU A 60 5.86 -26.20 -17.23
N GLU A 61 5.93 -26.46 -15.91
CA GLU A 61 6.12 -27.79 -15.33
C GLU A 61 4.93 -28.69 -15.68
N THR A 62 5.25 -29.92 -16.08
CA THR A 62 4.23 -30.93 -16.43
C THR A 62 3.65 -31.57 -15.18
N VAL A 63 2.35 -31.53 -15.04
CA VAL A 63 1.57 -32.15 -13.98
C VAL A 63 0.91 -33.42 -14.52
N THR A 64 1.13 -34.56 -13.87
CA THR A 64 0.41 -35.80 -14.14
C THR A 64 -0.86 -35.84 -13.29
N VAL A 65 -2.03 -35.89 -13.91
CA VAL A 65 -3.32 -35.87 -13.24
C VAL A 65 -3.60 -37.16 -12.48
N GLY A 66 -3.79 -37.03 -11.16
CA GLY A 66 -4.18 -38.17 -10.31
C GLY A 66 -5.62 -38.66 -10.58
N GLU A 67 -5.90 -39.94 -10.33
CA GLU A 67 -7.26 -40.50 -10.51
C GLU A 67 -8.29 -39.82 -9.60
N ALA A 68 -7.91 -39.45 -8.38
CA ALA A 68 -8.81 -38.81 -7.41
C ALA A 68 -9.33 -37.45 -7.91
N CYS A 69 -8.49 -36.67 -8.60
CA CYS A 69 -8.86 -35.38 -9.14
C CYS A 69 -10.00 -35.43 -10.16
N THR A 70 -10.03 -36.51 -10.96
CA THR A 70 -10.99 -36.70 -12.06
C THR A 70 -12.42 -37.04 -11.60
N ARG A 71 -12.58 -37.35 -10.30
CA ARG A 71 -13.87 -37.65 -9.68
C ARG A 71 -14.61 -36.41 -9.12
N ALA A 72 -14.02 -35.22 -9.28
CA ALA A 72 -14.61 -33.99 -8.79
C ALA A 72 -15.96 -33.71 -9.46
N GLU A 73 -16.98 -33.41 -8.64
CA GLU A 73 -18.30 -33.02 -9.11
C GLU A 73 -18.31 -31.54 -9.57
N GLY A 74 -19.29 -31.17 -10.41
CA GLY A 74 -19.55 -29.81 -10.84
C GLY A 74 -18.72 -29.38 -12.06
N SER A 75 -18.24 -28.15 -12.10
CA SER A 75 -17.47 -27.62 -13.24
C SER A 75 -16.16 -28.37 -13.40
N SER A 76 -15.86 -28.83 -14.63
CA SER A 76 -14.71 -29.69 -14.91
C SER A 76 -14.04 -29.33 -16.24
N LEU A 77 -12.74 -29.57 -16.33
CA LEU A 77 -11.99 -29.62 -17.59
C LEU A 77 -12.08 -30.99 -18.27
N TYR A 78 -12.72 -31.96 -17.60
CA TYR A 78 -12.78 -33.35 -18.03
C TYR A 78 -11.38 -33.99 -18.19
N LEU A 79 -10.52 -33.75 -17.19
CA LEU A 79 -9.19 -34.33 -17.12
C LEU A 79 -9.27 -35.86 -16.98
N ARG A 80 -8.28 -36.57 -17.50
CA ARG A 80 -8.22 -38.04 -17.45
C ARG A 80 -7.12 -38.47 -16.49
N PRO A 81 -7.28 -39.60 -15.82
CA PRO A 81 -6.20 -40.18 -15.02
C PRO A 81 -4.96 -40.40 -15.87
N GLY A 82 -3.80 -39.95 -15.38
CA GLY A 82 -2.52 -40.03 -16.10
C GLY A 82 -2.34 -39.01 -17.24
N GLU A 83 -3.29 -38.09 -17.44
CA GLU A 83 -3.13 -37.00 -18.40
C GLU A 83 -2.00 -36.07 -17.95
N GLU A 84 -1.15 -35.69 -18.91
CA GLU A 84 -0.08 -34.69 -18.72
C GLU A 84 -0.54 -33.33 -19.21
N ILE A 85 -0.47 -32.34 -18.35
CA ILE A 85 -0.89 -30.96 -18.61
C ILE A 85 0.06 -30.01 -17.88
N SER A 86 0.33 -28.80 -18.41
CA SER A 86 1.17 -27.83 -17.72
C SER A 86 0.46 -27.25 -16.48
N LEU A 87 1.21 -26.86 -15.44
CA LEU A 87 0.65 -26.13 -14.29
C LEU A 87 -0.09 -24.89 -14.74
N LYS A 88 0.45 -24.19 -15.75
CA LYS A 88 -0.20 -23.06 -16.42
C LYS A 88 -1.57 -23.45 -17.00
N GLY A 89 -1.66 -24.56 -17.72
CA GLY A 89 -2.90 -25.07 -18.29
C GLY A 89 -3.95 -25.36 -17.22
N LEU A 90 -3.52 -25.94 -16.10
CA LEU A 90 -4.38 -26.17 -14.94
C LEU A 90 -4.88 -24.86 -14.34
N LEU A 91 -4.02 -23.86 -14.12
CA LEU A 91 -4.40 -22.55 -13.57
C LEU A 91 -5.35 -21.78 -14.49
N TYR A 92 -5.13 -21.80 -15.80
CA TYR A 92 -6.10 -21.28 -16.76
C TYR A 92 -7.45 -22.02 -16.67
N GLY A 93 -7.41 -23.34 -16.51
CA GLY A 93 -8.61 -24.15 -16.29
C GLY A 93 -9.35 -23.79 -14.99
N VAL A 94 -8.63 -23.62 -13.89
CA VAL A 94 -9.15 -23.19 -12.59
C VAL A 94 -9.85 -21.82 -12.70
N MET A 95 -9.19 -20.85 -13.34
CA MET A 95 -9.68 -19.47 -13.37
C MET A 95 -10.76 -19.25 -14.43
N LEU A 96 -10.55 -19.70 -15.68
CA LEU A 96 -11.46 -19.40 -16.78
C LEU A 96 -12.68 -20.35 -16.79
N ARG A 97 -12.45 -21.65 -16.59
CA ARG A 97 -13.49 -22.68 -16.65
C ARG A 97 -14.01 -23.13 -15.30
N SER A 98 -13.36 -22.64 -14.22
CA SER A 98 -13.73 -23.04 -12.86
C SER A 98 -13.61 -24.56 -12.60
N GLY A 99 -12.67 -25.26 -13.27
CA GLY A 99 -12.49 -26.72 -13.18
C GLY A 99 -12.20 -27.14 -11.74
N ASN A 100 -13.06 -28.03 -11.19
CA ASN A 100 -12.87 -28.61 -9.86
C ASN A 100 -11.80 -29.69 -9.88
N ASP A 101 -11.73 -30.45 -10.98
CA ASP A 101 -10.69 -31.43 -11.27
C ASP A 101 -9.32 -30.75 -11.39
N ALA A 102 -9.25 -29.63 -12.10
CA ALA A 102 -8.03 -28.85 -12.19
C ALA A 102 -7.57 -28.27 -10.83
N ALA A 103 -8.51 -27.80 -10.01
CA ALA A 103 -8.21 -27.26 -8.68
C ALA A 103 -7.62 -28.34 -7.75
N LEU A 104 -8.15 -29.58 -7.83
CA LEU A 104 -7.58 -30.71 -7.07
C LEU A 104 -6.21 -31.12 -7.60
N ALA A 105 -6.01 -31.17 -8.92
CA ALA A 105 -4.71 -31.48 -9.52
C ALA A 105 -3.64 -30.44 -9.16
N VAL A 106 -3.98 -29.15 -9.15
CA VAL A 106 -3.11 -28.07 -8.66
C VAL A 106 -2.75 -28.28 -7.20
N ALA A 107 -3.75 -28.61 -6.36
CA ALA A 107 -3.53 -28.81 -4.93
C ALA A 107 -2.64 -30.03 -4.63
N GLU A 108 -2.87 -31.16 -5.31
CA GLU A 108 -2.01 -32.35 -5.18
C GLU A 108 -0.57 -32.05 -5.59
N HIS A 109 -0.39 -31.38 -6.75
CA HIS A 109 0.93 -31.12 -7.30
C HIS A 109 1.71 -30.10 -6.45
N CYS A 110 1.12 -28.93 -6.17
CA CYS A 110 1.81 -27.85 -5.47
C CYS A 110 1.88 -28.06 -3.96
N GLY A 111 0.98 -28.86 -3.38
CA GLY A 111 0.92 -29.15 -1.94
C GLY A 111 1.64 -30.42 -1.54
N GLY A 112 1.77 -31.39 -2.45
CA GLY A 112 2.13 -32.75 -2.12
C GLY A 112 0.90 -33.60 -1.74
N SER A 113 -0.10 -33.01 -1.12
CA SER A 113 -1.45 -33.54 -0.91
C SER A 113 -2.47 -32.44 -0.88
N VAL A 114 -3.76 -32.78 -1.07
CA VAL A 114 -4.86 -31.79 -0.97
C VAL A 114 -4.93 -31.21 0.45
N GLU A 115 -4.74 -32.03 1.47
CA GLU A 115 -4.76 -31.63 2.88
C GLU A 115 -3.66 -30.63 3.21
N GLU A 116 -2.43 -30.89 2.79
CA GLU A 116 -1.30 -29.97 3.00
C GLU A 116 -1.51 -28.64 2.26
N PHE A 117 -2.06 -28.72 1.02
CA PHE A 117 -2.38 -27.51 0.26
C PHE A 117 -3.46 -26.67 0.94
N VAL A 118 -4.51 -27.30 1.46
CA VAL A 118 -5.56 -26.62 2.25
C VAL A 118 -4.98 -25.97 3.51
N GLY A 119 -4.02 -26.63 4.16
CA GLY A 119 -3.25 -26.03 5.26
C GLY A 119 -2.60 -24.71 4.83
N ARG A 120 -1.89 -24.71 3.69
CA ARG A 120 -1.26 -23.50 3.13
C ARG A 120 -2.28 -22.42 2.74
N MET A 121 -3.49 -22.79 2.24
CA MET A 121 -4.57 -21.84 1.98
C MET A 121 -5.00 -21.10 3.26
N ASN A 122 -5.12 -21.82 4.38
CA ASN A 122 -5.48 -21.21 5.67
C ASN A 122 -4.33 -20.39 6.27
N GLU A 123 -3.08 -20.81 6.09
CA GLU A 123 -1.90 -20.00 6.47
C GLU A 123 -1.88 -18.67 5.67
N LYS A 124 -2.15 -18.74 4.36
CA LYS A 124 -2.24 -17.55 3.52
C LYS A 124 -3.39 -16.65 3.93
N ALA A 125 -4.55 -17.20 4.26
CA ALA A 125 -5.69 -16.43 4.79
C ALA A 125 -5.30 -15.66 6.07
N ALA A 126 -4.60 -16.31 6.99
CA ALA A 126 -4.09 -15.66 8.21
C ALA A 126 -3.09 -14.54 7.89
N GLN A 127 -2.15 -14.75 6.94
CA GLN A 127 -1.20 -13.73 6.48
C GLN A 127 -1.88 -12.50 5.88
N LEU A 128 -2.99 -12.71 5.16
CA LEU A 128 -3.79 -11.63 4.55
C LEU A 128 -4.76 -10.96 5.52
N GLY A 129 -4.85 -11.42 6.78
CA GLY A 129 -5.78 -10.90 7.78
C GLY A 129 -7.24 -11.28 7.54
N MET A 130 -7.51 -12.38 6.84
CA MET A 130 -8.85 -12.90 6.53
C MET A 130 -9.45 -13.61 7.76
N VAL A 131 -9.87 -12.82 8.75
CA VAL A 131 -10.28 -13.33 10.07
C VAL A 131 -11.65 -14.05 10.07
N ASN A 132 -12.48 -13.83 9.07
CA ASN A 132 -13.78 -14.47 8.89
C ASN A 132 -13.75 -15.52 7.77
N SER A 133 -12.62 -16.25 7.63
CA SER A 133 -12.43 -17.20 6.54
C SER A 133 -11.79 -18.49 7.02
N HIS A 134 -12.27 -19.59 6.47
CA HIS A 134 -11.64 -20.90 6.60
C HIS A 134 -11.89 -21.72 5.33
N PHE A 135 -10.83 -22.34 4.82
CA PHE A 135 -10.86 -23.15 3.62
C PHE A 135 -10.78 -24.63 4.01
N ALA A 136 -11.71 -25.45 3.54
CA ALA A 136 -11.75 -26.90 3.74
C ALA A 136 -11.43 -27.69 2.46
N ASN A 137 -11.40 -27.02 1.30
CA ASN A 137 -11.06 -27.63 0.01
C ASN A 137 -10.59 -26.57 -1.00
N PRO A 138 -9.88 -26.94 -2.09
CA PRO A 138 -9.35 -26.00 -3.06
C PRO A 138 -10.33 -25.61 -4.17
N ASN A 139 -11.52 -26.21 -4.27
CA ASN A 139 -12.45 -26.03 -5.38
C ASN A 139 -13.69 -25.22 -5.04
N GLY A 140 -14.01 -25.05 -3.75
CA GLY A 140 -15.17 -24.27 -3.28
C GLY A 140 -16.47 -25.04 -3.23
N LEU A 141 -16.46 -26.38 -3.29
CA LEU A 141 -17.63 -27.19 -2.99
C LEU A 141 -18.00 -27.06 -1.51
N ASN A 142 -19.31 -27.14 -1.23
CA ASN A 142 -19.80 -27.01 0.13
C ASN A 142 -19.23 -28.09 1.04
N ALA A 143 -18.57 -27.69 2.11
CA ALA A 143 -18.04 -28.54 3.15
C ALA A 143 -18.24 -27.88 4.52
N GLU A 144 -18.27 -28.67 5.57
CA GLU A 144 -18.25 -28.14 6.94
C GLU A 144 -16.95 -27.34 7.14
N GLY A 145 -17.07 -26.17 7.74
CA GLY A 145 -15.94 -25.27 7.94
C GLY A 145 -15.42 -24.58 6.67
N HIS A 146 -16.14 -24.59 5.54
CA HIS A 146 -15.75 -23.86 4.32
C HIS A 146 -16.54 -22.59 4.15
N TYR A 147 -15.95 -21.46 4.52
CA TYR A 147 -16.63 -20.14 4.46
C TYR A 147 -15.62 -19.00 4.30
N SER A 148 -16.14 -17.84 3.94
CA SER A 148 -15.44 -16.56 3.98
C SER A 148 -16.45 -15.41 4.10
N SER A 149 -15.95 -14.18 4.22
CA SER A 149 -16.77 -12.97 4.17
C SER A 149 -16.50 -12.18 2.88
N ALA A 150 -17.40 -11.25 2.53
CA ALA A 150 -17.19 -10.38 1.37
C ALA A 150 -15.94 -9.51 1.54
N TYR A 151 -15.69 -9.01 2.75
CA TYR A 151 -14.50 -8.23 3.10
C TYR A 151 -13.21 -9.05 2.93
N ASP A 152 -13.17 -10.26 3.50
CA ASP A 152 -11.99 -11.12 3.40
C ASP A 152 -11.69 -11.51 1.94
N MET A 153 -12.74 -11.76 1.14
CA MET A 153 -12.58 -12.01 -0.29
C MET A 153 -12.06 -10.80 -1.05
N ALA A 154 -12.33 -9.57 -0.59
CA ALA A 154 -11.73 -8.37 -1.17
C ALA A 154 -10.23 -8.24 -0.79
N LEU A 155 -9.84 -8.61 0.43
CA LEU A 155 -8.42 -8.72 0.81
C LEU A 155 -7.68 -9.73 -0.07
N LEU A 156 -8.27 -10.90 -0.28
CA LEU A 156 -7.72 -11.91 -1.18
C LEU A 156 -7.61 -11.39 -2.61
N ALA A 157 -8.62 -10.67 -3.10
CA ALA A 157 -8.62 -10.09 -4.44
C ALA A 157 -7.50 -9.06 -4.64
N ARG A 158 -7.19 -8.25 -3.62
CA ARG A 158 -6.02 -7.35 -3.62
C ARG A 158 -4.73 -8.13 -3.86
N ALA A 159 -4.47 -9.16 -3.04
CA ALA A 159 -3.29 -10.00 -3.19
C ALA A 159 -3.22 -10.70 -4.56
N CYS A 160 -4.37 -11.12 -5.11
CA CYS A 160 -4.44 -11.69 -6.46
C CYS A 160 -4.07 -10.68 -7.55
N LEU A 161 -4.42 -9.39 -7.38
CA LEU A 161 -4.09 -8.32 -8.33
C LEU A 161 -2.63 -7.87 -8.25
N GLU A 162 -1.99 -8.03 -7.08
CA GLU A 162 -0.55 -7.78 -6.88
C GLU A 162 0.31 -8.87 -7.54
N ASN A 163 -0.21 -10.09 -7.72
CA ASN A 163 0.47 -11.16 -8.44
C ASN A 163 0.24 -11.01 -9.96
N GLU A 164 1.26 -10.57 -10.68
CA GLU A 164 1.16 -10.27 -12.12
C GLU A 164 0.63 -11.44 -12.95
N ALA A 165 1.10 -12.67 -12.68
CA ALA A 165 0.67 -13.86 -13.40
C ALA A 165 -0.81 -14.17 -13.16
N LEU A 166 -1.27 -14.04 -11.89
CA LEU A 166 -2.68 -14.27 -11.57
C LEU A 166 -3.58 -13.18 -12.16
N ALA A 167 -3.15 -11.94 -12.10
CA ALA A 167 -3.88 -10.81 -12.68
C ALA A 167 -4.05 -11.00 -14.21
N GLU A 168 -2.99 -11.44 -14.91
CA GLU A 168 -3.04 -11.75 -16.34
C GLU A 168 -4.04 -12.88 -16.64
N ILE A 169 -3.94 -14.01 -15.91
CA ILE A 169 -4.85 -15.15 -16.09
C ILE A 169 -6.30 -14.73 -15.84
N ALA A 170 -6.56 -14.00 -14.75
CA ALA A 170 -7.91 -13.55 -14.37
C ALA A 170 -8.54 -12.57 -15.39
N ALA A 171 -7.72 -11.71 -16.02
CA ALA A 171 -8.14 -10.76 -17.04
C ALA A 171 -8.32 -11.41 -18.42
N THR A 172 -7.84 -12.62 -18.61
CA THR A 172 -7.90 -13.33 -19.88
C THR A 172 -9.34 -13.71 -20.25
N LYS A 173 -9.83 -13.21 -21.38
CA LYS A 173 -11.16 -13.50 -21.90
C LYS A 173 -11.27 -14.92 -22.46
N SER A 174 -10.29 -15.33 -23.25
CA SER A 174 -10.18 -16.66 -23.83
C SER A 174 -8.72 -16.96 -24.15
N ALA A 175 -8.30 -18.19 -23.93
CA ALA A 175 -6.96 -18.67 -24.24
C ALA A 175 -7.01 -20.08 -24.80
N THR A 176 -5.99 -20.45 -25.61
CA THR A 176 -5.72 -21.83 -25.97
C THR A 176 -4.45 -22.27 -25.26
N VAL A 177 -4.56 -23.18 -24.31
CA VAL A 177 -3.45 -23.69 -23.51
C VAL A 177 -3.51 -25.22 -23.53
N ASP A 178 -2.39 -25.88 -23.74
CA ASP A 178 -2.29 -27.37 -23.88
C ASP A 178 -3.35 -27.96 -24.82
N GLY A 179 -3.59 -27.29 -25.96
CA GLY A 179 -4.58 -27.70 -26.96
C GLY A 179 -6.05 -27.51 -26.56
N ARG A 180 -6.33 -26.93 -25.38
CA ARG A 180 -7.68 -26.66 -24.85
C ARG A 180 -8.07 -25.20 -25.08
N VAL A 181 -9.25 -24.97 -25.66
CA VAL A 181 -9.82 -23.62 -25.77
C VAL A 181 -10.62 -23.34 -24.51
N LEU A 182 -10.17 -22.35 -23.74
CA LEU A 182 -10.75 -21.99 -22.44
C LEU A 182 -11.33 -20.56 -22.53
N THR A 183 -12.62 -20.42 -22.25
CA THR A 183 -13.32 -19.13 -22.24
C THR A 183 -13.73 -18.79 -20.81
N ASN A 184 -13.43 -17.56 -20.39
CA ASN A 184 -13.73 -17.11 -19.04
C ASN A 184 -15.24 -17.00 -18.79
N HIS A 185 -15.69 -17.39 -17.61
CA HIS A 185 -17.11 -17.29 -17.21
C HIS A 185 -17.49 -15.88 -16.76
N ASN A 186 -16.53 -15.02 -16.45
CA ASN A 186 -16.78 -13.65 -16.02
C ASN A 186 -17.22 -12.76 -17.19
N LYS A 187 -18.53 -12.53 -17.32
CA LYS A 187 -19.10 -11.72 -18.40
C LYS A 187 -18.69 -10.25 -18.36
N LEU A 188 -18.35 -9.70 -17.18
CA LEU A 188 -17.93 -8.31 -17.03
C LEU A 188 -16.67 -7.99 -17.85
N LEU A 189 -15.82 -8.98 -18.13
CA LEU A 189 -14.66 -8.80 -19.03
C LEU A 189 -15.07 -8.30 -20.43
N TRP A 190 -16.29 -8.58 -20.88
CA TRP A 190 -16.82 -8.12 -22.18
C TRP A 190 -17.80 -6.96 -22.06
N GLN A 191 -18.49 -6.85 -20.91
CA GLN A 191 -19.64 -5.98 -20.73
C GLN A 191 -19.30 -4.69 -19.97
N TYR A 192 -18.21 -4.69 -19.18
CA TYR A 192 -17.84 -3.57 -18.34
C TYR A 192 -16.49 -3.01 -18.73
N GLU A 193 -16.45 -1.73 -19.11
CA GLU A 193 -15.22 -1.05 -19.50
C GLU A 193 -14.22 -0.99 -18.33
N GLY A 194 -12.97 -1.37 -18.62
CA GLY A 194 -11.91 -1.40 -17.62
C GLY A 194 -11.93 -2.64 -16.70
N CYS A 195 -12.85 -3.59 -16.89
CA CYS A 195 -12.85 -4.83 -16.11
C CYS A 195 -11.58 -5.65 -16.36
N ILE A 196 -10.92 -6.06 -15.26
CA ILE A 196 -9.66 -6.83 -15.24
C ILE A 196 -9.78 -8.18 -14.53
N GLY A 197 -10.99 -8.64 -14.25
CA GLY A 197 -11.23 -9.95 -13.62
C GLY A 197 -12.37 -9.88 -12.60
N LEU A 198 -12.52 -10.79 -11.65
CA LEU A 198 -11.63 -11.90 -11.27
C LEU A 198 -12.32 -13.26 -11.42
N LYS A 199 -13.26 -13.62 -10.49
CA LYS A 199 -13.80 -14.98 -10.42
C LYS A 199 -15.27 -15.04 -10.08
N THR A 200 -15.99 -15.93 -10.75
CA THR A 200 -17.41 -16.27 -10.51
C THR A 200 -17.54 -17.54 -9.68
N GLY A 201 -18.60 -17.67 -8.92
CA GLY A 201 -18.94 -18.88 -8.20
C GLY A 201 -20.45 -19.12 -8.14
N TYR A 202 -20.82 -20.37 -8.01
CA TYR A 202 -22.20 -20.80 -7.79
C TYR A 202 -22.25 -22.21 -7.20
N THR A 203 -23.05 -22.38 -6.17
CA THR A 203 -23.63 -23.66 -5.75
C THR A 203 -25.07 -23.39 -5.33
N GLU A 204 -25.93 -24.42 -5.29
CA GLU A 204 -27.32 -24.26 -4.86
C GLU A 204 -27.44 -23.65 -3.45
N LYS A 205 -26.51 -23.99 -2.54
CA LYS A 205 -26.53 -23.48 -1.15
C LYS A 205 -25.91 -22.09 -1.01
N ALA A 206 -24.85 -21.79 -1.77
CA ALA A 206 -24.17 -20.50 -1.70
C ALA A 206 -24.92 -19.41 -2.46
N GLY A 207 -25.75 -19.77 -3.45
CA GLY A 207 -26.23 -18.84 -4.46
C GLY A 207 -25.10 -18.41 -5.40
N ARG A 208 -25.31 -17.33 -6.14
CA ARG A 208 -24.27 -16.74 -7.00
C ARG A 208 -23.32 -15.91 -6.16
N THR A 209 -22.05 -16.04 -6.43
CA THR A 209 -20.95 -15.27 -5.80
C THR A 209 -20.06 -14.72 -6.89
N LEU A 210 -19.58 -13.51 -6.73
CA LEU A 210 -18.73 -12.85 -7.70
C LEU A 210 -17.67 -12.00 -7.01
N VAL A 211 -16.46 -12.08 -7.51
CA VAL A 211 -15.38 -11.12 -7.24
C VAL A 211 -15.00 -10.50 -8.58
N SER A 212 -15.16 -9.20 -8.71
CA SER A 212 -14.73 -8.46 -9.89
C SER A 212 -13.81 -7.32 -9.55
N ALA A 213 -12.99 -6.92 -10.51
CA ALA A 213 -12.17 -5.73 -10.41
C ALA A 213 -12.19 -4.96 -11.72
N ALA A 214 -12.11 -3.63 -11.61
CA ALA A 214 -12.01 -2.75 -12.77
C ALA A 214 -11.03 -1.61 -12.49
N ARG A 215 -10.36 -1.13 -13.55
CA ARG A 215 -9.39 -0.04 -13.50
C ARG A 215 -9.79 1.09 -14.42
N ARG A 216 -9.93 2.31 -13.86
CA ARG A 216 -10.22 3.54 -14.60
C ARG A 216 -9.58 4.75 -13.90
N GLY A 217 -9.09 5.71 -14.66
CA GLY A 217 -8.62 6.99 -14.11
C GLY A 217 -7.53 6.90 -13.05
N GLY A 218 -6.69 5.85 -13.08
CA GLY A 218 -5.64 5.63 -12.08
C GLY A 218 -6.12 4.99 -10.78
N MET A 219 -7.38 4.54 -10.70
CA MET A 219 -7.96 3.86 -9.55
C MET A 219 -8.37 2.44 -9.94
N THR A 220 -8.16 1.47 -9.04
CA THR A 220 -8.60 0.08 -9.20
C THR A 220 -9.61 -0.25 -8.12
N LEU A 221 -10.82 -0.62 -8.53
CA LEU A 221 -11.89 -1.00 -7.63
C LEU A 221 -12.13 -2.51 -7.65
N ILE A 222 -12.39 -3.07 -6.49
CA ILE A 222 -12.75 -4.47 -6.26
C ILE A 222 -14.16 -4.50 -5.71
N ALA A 223 -15.05 -5.24 -6.37
CA ALA A 223 -16.38 -5.53 -5.86
C ALA A 223 -16.50 -7.01 -5.54
N VAL A 224 -17.10 -7.34 -4.40
CA VAL A 224 -17.44 -8.72 -4.02
C VAL A 224 -18.89 -8.78 -3.61
N THR A 225 -19.61 -9.75 -4.16
CA THR A 225 -20.98 -10.06 -3.70
C THR A 225 -21.12 -11.55 -3.39
N LEU A 226 -21.85 -11.86 -2.31
CA LEU A 226 -22.12 -13.21 -1.85
C LEU A 226 -23.63 -13.42 -1.77
N ASN A 227 -24.12 -14.56 -2.32
CA ASN A 227 -25.52 -14.90 -2.46
C ASN A 227 -26.30 -13.76 -3.11
N ASP A 228 -25.95 -13.46 -4.36
CA ASP A 228 -26.43 -12.33 -5.14
C ASP A 228 -27.22 -12.82 -6.36
N PRO A 229 -28.53 -12.67 -6.41
CA PRO A 229 -29.33 -13.15 -7.55
C PRO A 229 -29.08 -12.36 -8.84
N ASP A 230 -28.56 -11.12 -8.76
CA ASP A 230 -28.34 -10.24 -9.93
C ASP A 230 -26.91 -9.68 -9.98
N ASP A 231 -25.92 -10.54 -9.76
CA ASP A 231 -24.50 -10.22 -9.58
C ASP A 231 -23.91 -9.30 -10.67
N TRP A 232 -24.29 -9.49 -11.94
CA TRP A 232 -23.76 -8.66 -13.03
C TRP A 232 -24.21 -7.21 -12.95
N ARG A 233 -25.49 -6.98 -12.63
CA ARG A 233 -26.05 -5.63 -12.46
C ARG A 233 -25.49 -4.96 -11.21
N ASP A 234 -25.46 -5.70 -10.11
CA ASP A 234 -25.05 -5.17 -8.83
C ASP A 234 -23.56 -4.81 -8.83
N HIS A 235 -22.69 -5.63 -9.45
CA HIS A 235 -21.29 -5.28 -9.65
C HIS A 235 -21.11 -4.07 -10.57
N THR A 236 -21.88 -3.97 -11.66
CA THR A 236 -21.87 -2.78 -12.52
C THR A 236 -22.23 -1.53 -11.72
N ALA A 237 -23.30 -1.59 -10.92
CA ALA A 237 -23.75 -0.45 -10.11
C ALA A 237 -22.74 -0.06 -9.02
N LEU A 238 -22.11 -1.04 -8.34
CA LEU A 238 -21.06 -0.79 -7.34
C LEU A 238 -19.84 -0.12 -7.96
N LEU A 239 -19.35 -0.65 -9.08
CA LEU A 239 -18.18 -0.10 -9.75
C LEU A 239 -18.47 1.31 -10.31
N ASP A 240 -19.64 1.54 -10.92
CA ASP A 240 -20.05 2.86 -11.41
C ASP A 240 -20.20 3.86 -10.27
N TYR A 241 -20.76 3.45 -9.13
CA TYR A 241 -20.82 4.26 -7.91
C TYR A 241 -19.40 4.65 -7.47
N GLY A 242 -18.49 3.70 -7.36
CA GLY A 242 -17.13 3.98 -6.93
C GLY A 242 -16.40 4.96 -7.85
N PHE A 243 -16.43 4.72 -9.16
CA PHE A 243 -15.76 5.59 -10.14
C PHE A 243 -16.42 6.96 -10.34
N SER A 244 -17.72 7.09 -10.06
CA SER A 244 -18.41 8.39 -10.18
C SER A 244 -18.34 9.24 -8.91
N THR A 245 -18.24 8.59 -7.75
CA THR A 245 -18.27 9.27 -6.43
C THR A 245 -16.88 9.62 -5.93
N TYR A 246 -15.89 8.77 -6.20
CA TYR A 246 -14.55 8.90 -5.64
C TYR A 246 -13.53 9.22 -6.72
N ALA A 247 -12.55 10.04 -6.34
CA ALA A 247 -11.38 10.33 -7.17
C ALA A 247 -10.09 10.01 -6.39
N PRO A 248 -9.03 9.49 -7.05
CA PRO A 248 -7.76 9.25 -6.39
C PRO A 248 -7.07 10.58 -6.08
N VAL A 249 -6.74 10.81 -4.81
CA VAL A 249 -5.98 11.97 -4.35
C VAL A 249 -4.62 11.51 -3.87
N THR A 250 -3.56 12.11 -4.41
CA THR A 250 -2.19 11.89 -3.93
C THR A 250 -2.02 12.65 -2.62
N LEU A 251 -1.85 11.92 -1.53
CA LEU A 251 -1.65 12.48 -0.21
C LEU A 251 -0.22 13.00 -0.03
N THR A 252 0.73 12.20 -0.46
CA THR A 252 2.15 12.56 -0.49
C THR A 252 2.84 11.80 -1.62
N GLU A 253 4.02 12.30 -2.01
CA GLU A 253 4.89 11.69 -2.99
C GLU A 253 6.18 11.26 -2.32
N GLU A 254 6.79 10.15 -2.77
CA GLU A 254 8.10 9.71 -2.31
C GLU A 254 9.12 10.85 -2.40
N GLY A 255 9.93 11.03 -1.36
CA GLY A 255 10.92 12.09 -1.28
C GLY A 255 10.36 13.48 -0.97
N LYS A 256 9.04 13.67 -0.87
CA LYS A 256 8.45 14.97 -0.52
C LYS A 256 8.66 15.27 0.95
N ALA A 257 9.21 16.46 1.21
CA ALA A 257 9.41 16.96 2.58
C ALA A 257 8.07 17.11 3.31
N VAL A 258 7.97 16.45 4.47
CA VAL A 258 6.80 16.48 5.34
C VAL A 258 7.03 17.36 6.57
N ALA A 259 8.25 17.30 7.13
CA ALA A 259 8.59 18.04 8.33
C ALA A 259 10.08 18.36 8.38
N ARG A 260 10.45 19.25 9.32
CA ARG A 260 11.83 19.58 9.68
C ARG A 260 11.95 19.52 11.19
N ARG A 261 12.89 18.71 11.71
CA ARG A 261 13.06 18.52 13.14
C ARG A 261 14.46 18.92 13.61
N PRO A 262 14.59 19.48 14.83
CA PRO A 262 15.89 19.80 15.40
C PRO A 262 16.66 18.52 15.73
N VAL A 263 18.01 18.59 15.58
CA VAL A 263 18.94 17.49 15.89
C VAL A 263 20.00 18.00 16.85
N SER A 264 20.23 17.27 17.93
CA SER A 264 21.31 17.51 18.88
C SER A 264 22.59 16.74 18.49
N GLY A 265 23.73 17.17 19.01
CA GLY A 265 25.02 16.49 18.80
C GLY A 265 25.56 16.60 17.38
N SER A 266 25.08 17.56 16.56
CA SER A 266 25.54 17.82 15.19
C SER A 266 25.83 19.30 14.96
N LEU A 267 26.63 19.60 13.94
CA LEU A 267 26.78 20.95 13.39
C LEU A 267 25.59 21.35 12.50
N VAL A 268 24.81 20.36 12.05
CA VAL A 268 23.55 20.55 11.30
C VAL A 268 22.42 20.63 12.31
N PRO A 269 21.80 21.81 12.51
CA PRO A 269 20.83 22.00 13.60
C PRO A 269 19.47 21.34 13.35
N PHE A 270 19.18 20.95 12.09
CA PHE A 270 17.90 20.36 11.69
C PHE A 270 18.10 19.29 10.63
N VAL A 271 17.23 18.28 10.66
CA VAL A 271 17.09 17.29 9.57
C VAL A 271 15.72 17.45 8.92
N GLU A 272 15.69 17.34 7.60
CA GLU A 272 14.47 17.22 6.83
C GLU A 272 13.96 15.79 6.85
N ILE A 273 12.64 15.64 7.03
CA ILE A 273 11.95 14.35 7.07
C ILE A 273 11.03 14.31 5.86
N GLN A 274 11.12 13.24 5.11
CA GLN A 274 10.38 13.03 3.88
C GLN A 274 9.54 11.77 3.92
N ALA A 275 8.51 11.70 3.07
CA ALA A 275 7.74 10.49 2.86
C ALA A 275 8.60 9.42 2.16
N ALA A 276 8.53 8.18 2.63
CA ALA A 276 9.28 7.07 2.06
C ALA A 276 8.63 6.50 0.79
N GLU A 277 7.35 6.82 0.55
CA GLU A 277 6.58 6.30 -0.58
C GLU A 277 5.50 7.29 -1.03
N THR A 278 5.01 7.09 -2.25
CA THR A 278 3.84 7.80 -2.78
C THR A 278 2.58 7.09 -2.31
N VAL A 279 1.70 7.81 -1.63
CA VAL A 279 0.42 7.27 -1.15
C VAL A 279 -0.74 8.02 -1.79
N ARG A 280 -1.70 7.24 -2.32
CA ARG A 280 -2.95 7.72 -2.89
C ARG A 280 -4.12 7.06 -2.19
N ILE A 281 -5.19 7.80 -2.00
CA ILE A 281 -6.46 7.26 -1.49
C ILE A 281 -7.62 7.78 -2.34
N PRO A 282 -8.69 7.00 -2.49
CA PRO A 282 -9.93 7.50 -3.08
C PRO A 282 -10.62 8.43 -2.08
N VAL A 283 -11.09 9.59 -2.55
CA VAL A 283 -11.85 10.54 -1.72
C VAL A 283 -13.08 11.03 -2.47
N CYS A 284 -14.13 11.40 -1.74
CA CYS A 284 -15.30 12.10 -2.26
C CYS A 284 -15.38 13.53 -1.68
N GLU A 285 -16.30 14.35 -2.19
CA GLU A 285 -16.45 15.75 -1.77
C GLU A 285 -16.83 15.91 -0.29
N GLU A 286 -17.46 14.91 0.30
CA GLU A 286 -17.94 14.92 1.68
C GLU A 286 -16.88 14.47 2.69
N ASP A 287 -15.76 13.89 2.23
CA ASP A 287 -14.72 13.36 3.09
C ASP A 287 -13.94 14.46 3.83
N LYS A 288 -13.75 14.24 5.13
CA LYS A 288 -12.87 15.06 5.97
C LYS A 288 -11.56 14.34 6.17
N ILE A 289 -10.47 14.94 5.72
CA ILE A 289 -9.13 14.38 5.79
C ILE A 289 -8.36 15.07 6.92
N ASP A 290 -7.88 14.30 7.88
CA ASP A 290 -7.04 14.74 8.98
C ASP A 290 -5.70 13.99 8.96
N TRP A 291 -4.65 14.66 9.48
CA TRP A 291 -3.29 14.14 9.50
C TRP A 291 -2.70 14.17 10.89
N GLU A 292 -2.00 13.10 11.25
CA GLU A 292 -1.22 13.00 12.48
C GLU A 292 0.20 12.53 12.17
N LEU A 293 1.19 13.23 12.71
CA LEU A 293 2.59 12.82 12.64
C LEU A 293 2.96 12.09 13.93
N GLN A 294 3.37 10.86 13.83
CA GLN A 294 3.83 10.02 14.93
C GLN A 294 5.32 9.77 14.76
N TRP A 295 6.11 10.19 15.75
CA TRP A 295 7.56 10.13 15.72
C TRP A 295 8.09 8.91 16.46
N ASP A 296 9.12 8.24 15.92
CA ASP A 296 9.80 7.13 16.59
C ASP A 296 10.55 7.59 17.83
N GLN A 297 11.02 8.85 17.83
CA GLN A 297 11.77 9.46 18.91
C GLN A 297 11.26 10.89 19.18
N GLU A 298 11.13 11.27 20.46
CA GLU A 298 10.75 12.64 20.83
C GLU A 298 11.86 13.65 20.51
N ALA A 299 13.12 13.29 20.72
CA ALA A 299 14.29 14.10 20.43
C ALA A 299 15.24 13.32 19.49
N LEU A 300 15.79 14.02 18.50
CA LEU A 300 16.76 13.43 17.58
C LEU A 300 18.19 13.78 18.00
N GLU A 301 19.06 12.76 18.01
CA GLU A 301 20.49 12.91 18.28
C GLU A 301 21.29 12.31 17.12
N ALA A 302 22.33 13.04 16.68
CA ALA A 302 23.27 12.56 15.67
C ALA A 302 24.12 11.39 16.20
N PRO A 303 24.52 10.41 15.35
CA PRO A 303 24.37 10.43 13.91
C PRO A 303 23.01 9.91 13.42
N LEU A 304 22.47 10.49 12.35
CA LEU A 304 21.29 10.00 11.63
C LEU A 304 21.71 9.61 10.22
N ARG A 305 21.04 8.62 9.63
CA ARG A 305 21.32 8.16 8.26
C ARG A 305 20.16 8.42 7.35
N ALA A 306 20.44 8.88 6.14
CA ALA A 306 19.44 9.03 5.08
C ALA A 306 18.69 7.70 4.86
N GLY A 307 17.37 7.75 4.70
CA GLY A 307 16.53 6.56 4.60
C GLY A 307 16.23 5.86 5.93
N GLY A 308 16.88 6.28 7.05
CA GLY A 308 16.53 5.77 8.39
C GLY A 308 15.14 6.21 8.82
N SER A 309 14.43 5.37 9.60
CA SER A 309 13.09 5.67 10.09
C SER A 309 13.07 6.90 11.00
N ALA A 310 12.12 7.79 10.75
CA ALA A 310 11.87 8.99 11.55
C ALA A 310 10.50 8.92 12.26
N GLY A 311 9.61 8.05 11.79
CA GLY A 311 8.25 7.91 12.27
C GLY A 311 7.28 7.56 11.16
N ARG A 312 6.02 7.94 11.34
CA ARG A 312 4.97 7.74 10.35
C ARG A 312 3.97 8.90 10.34
N MET A 313 3.35 9.11 9.18
CA MET A 313 2.24 10.03 9.01
C MET A 313 0.97 9.20 8.83
N VAL A 314 0.02 9.35 9.74
CA VAL A 314 -1.26 8.68 9.70
C VAL A 314 -2.29 9.61 9.08
N CYS A 315 -2.92 9.16 8.00
CA CYS A 315 -4.06 9.85 7.39
C CYS A 315 -5.37 9.23 7.89
N ARG A 316 -6.27 10.08 8.36
CA ARG A 316 -7.63 9.66 8.70
C ARG A 316 -8.62 10.31 7.77
N VAL A 317 -9.58 9.52 7.32
CA VAL A 317 -10.74 9.99 6.56
C VAL A 317 -11.98 9.77 7.42
N ASN A 318 -12.70 10.83 7.71
CA ASN A 318 -13.88 10.81 8.60
C ASN A 318 -13.60 10.23 10.01
N GLY A 319 -12.34 10.36 10.46
CA GLY A 319 -11.88 9.86 11.76
C GLY A 319 -11.34 8.42 11.74
N GLU A 320 -11.48 7.68 10.66
CA GLU A 320 -10.94 6.33 10.48
C GLU A 320 -9.59 6.38 9.77
N GLU A 321 -8.65 5.51 10.16
CA GLU A 321 -7.34 5.42 9.53
C GLU A 321 -7.48 4.88 8.09
N ALA A 322 -7.09 5.72 7.11
CA ALA A 322 -7.19 5.40 5.70
C ALA A 322 -5.83 5.09 5.05
N ALA A 323 -4.75 5.62 5.61
CA ALA A 323 -3.39 5.35 5.15
C ALA A 323 -2.36 5.65 6.24
N CYS A 324 -1.25 4.91 6.21
CA CYS A 324 -0.09 5.10 7.05
C CYS A 324 1.16 5.21 6.18
N VAL A 325 1.81 6.37 6.18
CA VAL A 325 2.99 6.67 5.36
C VAL A 325 4.25 6.62 6.21
N PRO A 326 5.20 5.74 5.93
CA PRO A 326 6.50 5.76 6.60
C PRO A 326 7.25 7.06 6.31
N LEU A 327 7.90 7.61 7.34
CA LEU A 327 8.70 8.82 7.26
C LEU A 327 10.18 8.49 7.48
N VAL A 328 11.05 9.07 6.64
CA VAL A 328 12.49 8.81 6.68
C VAL A 328 13.30 10.11 6.71
N PHE A 329 14.53 10.02 7.20
CA PHE A 329 15.47 11.15 7.13
C PHE A 329 15.93 11.37 5.69
N ALA A 330 15.84 12.61 5.21
CA ALA A 330 16.19 12.97 3.84
C ALA A 330 17.71 12.97 3.58
N GLN A 331 18.53 13.11 4.63
CA GLN A 331 19.98 13.25 4.52
C GLN A 331 20.71 12.66 5.72
N ASP A 332 22.00 12.36 5.53
CA ASP A 332 22.89 12.03 6.62
C ASP A 332 23.14 13.25 7.51
N VAL A 333 23.15 13.02 8.82
CA VAL A 333 23.55 14.02 9.83
C VAL A 333 24.62 13.39 10.72
N ASP A 334 25.85 13.78 10.52
CA ASP A 334 26.96 13.26 11.30
C ASP A 334 27.06 13.94 12.66
N ARG A 335 27.61 13.19 13.63
CA ARG A 335 27.91 13.74 14.95
C ARG A 335 28.96 14.83 14.84
N ALA A 336 28.75 15.95 15.54
CA ALA A 336 29.77 16.96 15.68
C ALA A 336 31.01 16.35 16.37
N LEU A 337 32.16 16.50 15.75
CA LEU A 337 33.42 16.16 16.38
C LEU A 337 33.57 17.08 17.59
N GLN A 338 33.44 16.54 18.81
CA GLN A 338 33.83 17.27 20.00
C GLN A 338 35.38 17.34 19.98
N PRO A 339 36.00 18.53 20.10
CA PRO A 339 37.43 18.59 20.31
C PRO A 339 37.77 17.81 21.59
N PRO A 340 38.86 17.02 21.59
CA PRO A 340 39.24 16.26 22.75
C PRO A 340 39.52 17.23 23.92
N GLY A 341 38.76 17.08 25.01
CA GLY A 341 38.82 17.92 26.21
C GLY A 341 38.09 19.24 26.06
N GLY A 342 36.97 19.39 26.78
CA GLY A 342 36.04 20.52 26.67
C GLY A 342 36.54 21.86 27.21
N ASP A 343 37.85 22.20 27.09
CA ASP A 343 38.35 23.49 27.43
C ASP A 343 38.88 24.25 26.20
N LEU A 344 38.80 25.56 26.26
CA LEU A 344 39.21 26.49 25.21
C LEU A 344 40.71 26.37 24.87
N ASP A 345 41.56 25.96 25.80
CA ASP A 345 43.01 25.86 25.60
C ASP A 345 43.36 24.62 24.75
N SER A 346 42.59 23.51 24.90
CA SER A 346 42.75 22.31 24.08
C SER A 346 42.27 22.52 22.63
N ALA A 347 41.14 23.22 22.44
CA ALA A 347 40.64 23.61 21.11
C ALA A 347 41.60 24.58 20.41
N TYR A 348 42.20 25.49 21.16
CA TYR A 348 43.19 26.43 20.64
C TYR A 348 44.50 25.71 20.22
N GLY A 349 44.96 24.74 21.02
CA GLY A 349 46.13 23.92 20.67
C GLY A 349 45.94 23.16 19.36
N ALA A 350 44.78 22.54 19.15
CA ALA A 350 44.46 21.82 17.91
C ALA A 350 44.36 22.75 16.68
N LEU A 351 43.86 23.99 16.86
CA LEU A 351 43.79 24.98 15.78
C LEU A 351 45.18 25.55 15.43
N GLU A 352 46.08 25.71 16.40
CA GLU A 352 47.44 26.12 16.15
C GLU A 352 48.26 25.01 15.46
N GLU A 353 48.04 23.75 15.78
CA GLU A 353 48.62 22.61 15.08
C GLU A 353 48.18 22.55 13.60
N ILE A 354 46.91 22.74 13.30
CA ILE A 354 46.40 22.84 11.93
C ILE A 354 47.04 24.00 11.17
N LYS A 355 47.24 25.14 11.83
CA LYS A 355 47.91 26.30 11.26
C LYS A 355 49.36 26.00 10.91
N LYS A 356 50.02 25.27 11.79
CA LYS A 356 51.45 24.91 11.66
C LYS A 356 51.70 23.86 10.58
N GLU A 357 50.77 22.88 10.45
CA GLU A 357 50.93 21.78 9.51
C GLU A 357 50.33 22.07 8.12
N ARG A 358 49.23 22.80 8.03
CA ARG A 358 48.44 22.97 6.80
C ARG A 358 48.26 24.43 6.33
N GLY A 359 48.85 25.39 7.09
CA GLY A 359 48.85 26.81 6.71
C GLY A 359 47.62 27.60 7.08
N GLU A 360 47.71 28.93 6.90
CA GLU A 360 46.71 29.93 7.31
C GLU A 360 45.31 29.72 6.71
N SER A 361 45.21 29.23 5.47
CA SER A 361 43.89 29.01 4.80
C SER A 361 43.13 27.85 5.42
N ALA A 362 43.80 26.76 5.78
CA ALA A 362 43.21 25.61 6.46
C ALA A 362 42.79 25.97 7.89
N TRP A 363 43.60 26.75 8.59
CA TRP A 363 43.27 27.29 9.90
C TRP A 363 42.03 28.18 9.88
N ARG A 364 41.92 29.13 8.91
CA ARG A 364 40.74 29.98 8.75
C ARG A 364 39.48 29.17 8.46
N SER A 365 39.57 28.11 7.68
CA SER A 365 38.47 27.19 7.40
C SER A 365 38.04 26.44 8.66
N ALA A 366 38.97 25.88 9.41
CA ALA A 366 38.73 25.19 10.68
C ALA A 366 38.11 26.11 11.74
N CYS A 367 38.60 27.34 11.87
CA CYS A 367 38.04 28.35 12.78
C CYS A 367 36.59 28.70 12.41
N LYS A 368 36.26 28.87 11.12
CA LYS A 368 34.86 29.12 10.67
C LYS A 368 33.96 27.95 11.01
N SER A 369 34.43 26.72 10.83
CA SER A 369 33.63 25.51 11.10
C SER A 369 33.41 25.23 12.58
N CYS A 370 34.41 25.49 13.43
CA CYS A 370 34.37 25.14 14.86
C CYS A 370 33.85 26.26 15.77
N CYS A 371 34.05 27.54 15.42
CA CYS A 371 33.80 28.64 16.34
C CYS A 371 32.46 29.34 16.17
N GLN A 372 31.90 29.40 14.95
CA GLN A 372 30.60 30.08 14.71
C GLN A 372 29.40 29.43 15.35
N PRO A 373 29.21 28.08 15.31
CA PRO A 373 28.05 27.42 15.92
C PRO A 373 28.04 27.44 17.44
N ALA A 374 29.24 27.55 18.08
CA ALA A 374 29.37 27.51 19.52
C ALA A 374 29.20 28.90 20.20
N GLY A 375 28.88 29.96 19.43
CA GLY A 375 28.77 31.33 19.94
C GLY A 375 30.11 31.95 20.33
N TRP A 376 31.20 31.44 19.81
CA TRP A 376 32.55 31.91 20.03
C TRP A 376 32.88 33.14 19.15
N PRO A 377 33.76 34.03 19.58
CA PRO A 377 34.06 35.24 18.82
C PRO A 377 34.69 34.92 17.46
N PRO A 378 34.51 35.77 16.43
CA PRO A 378 35.01 35.55 15.09
C PRO A 378 36.53 35.35 15.06
N ALA A 379 37.02 34.61 14.05
CA ALA A 379 38.45 34.30 13.88
C ALA A 379 39.41 35.53 13.91
N GLU A 380 38.89 36.70 13.55
CA GLU A 380 39.60 37.98 13.59
C GLU A 380 40.00 38.44 15.03
N TRP A 381 39.23 37.99 16.02
CA TRP A 381 39.50 38.29 17.43
C TRP A 381 40.73 37.53 17.95
N TRP A 382 41.00 36.39 17.39
CA TRP A 382 42.15 35.53 17.76
C TRP A 382 43.44 35.93 17.06
N SER A 383 43.40 36.63 15.95
CA SER A 383 44.55 37.10 15.19
C SER A 383 45.22 38.36 15.77
N SER A 384 44.53 39.08 16.67
CA SER A 384 44.99 40.36 17.17
C SER A 384 45.82 40.33 18.46
N GLY A 385 46.22 39.16 18.95
CA GLY A 385 47.31 38.99 19.97
C GLY A 385 47.13 39.72 21.31
N SER A 386 45.91 40.21 21.63
CA SER A 386 45.72 40.93 22.90
C SER A 386 45.28 39.99 24.02
N ARG A 387 46.26 39.39 24.69
CA ARG A 387 46.07 38.87 26.04
C ARG A 387 45.83 40.03 27.00
N ARG A 388 44.58 40.37 27.24
CA ARG A 388 44.22 41.07 28.49
C ARG A 388 43.22 40.21 29.23
N GLY A 389 43.63 39.70 30.38
CA GLY A 389 42.82 38.95 31.29
C GLY A 389 41.58 39.72 31.73
N GLY A 390 40.44 39.10 31.56
CA GLY A 390 39.16 39.58 32.03
C GLY A 390 38.11 38.54 31.67
N SER A 391 37.78 37.65 32.61
CA SER A 391 36.66 36.75 32.49
C SER A 391 35.38 37.56 32.36
N PRO A 392 34.56 37.37 31.32
CA PRO A 392 33.23 37.96 31.31
C PRO A 392 32.36 37.14 32.24
N SER A 393 31.91 37.73 33.34
CA SER A 393 30.84 37.21 34.17
C SER A 393 29.55 37.08 33.34
N MET A 394 29.04 35.89 33.25
CA MET A 394 27.71 35.62 32.69
C MET A 394 26.63 36.29 33.57
N GLY A 395 26.21 37.46 33.14
CA GLY A 395 25.02 38.12 33.65
C GLY A 395 23.75 37.33 33.29
N ARG A 396 23.06 36.88 34.31
CA ARG A 396 21.69 36.38 34.21
C ARG A 396 20.81 37.42 33.53
N ARG A 397 20.18 37.09 32.42
CA ARG A 397 19.00 37.82 31.91
C ARG A 397 17.82 36.88 31.70
N HIS A 398 16.91 37.10 32.56
CA HIS A 398 15.43 37.15 32.46
C HIS A 398 14.75 36.47 31.27
N GLY A 399 13.75 35.66 31.64
CA GLY A 399 12.84 34.94 30.80
C GLY A 399 12.00 35.80 29.86
N TRP A 400 11.66 35.22 28.77
CA TRP A 400 10.51 35.62 27.96
C TRP A 400 9.61 34.41 27.78
N GLY A 401 8.54 34.41 28.62
CA GLY A 401 7.37 33.61 28.32
C GLY A 401 6.51 34.39 27.33
N THR A 402 6.16 33.79 26.23
CA THR A 402 4.90 34.07 25.54
C THR A 402 4.46 32.81 24.83
N ARG A 403 3.41 32.19 25.39
CA ARG A 403 2.51 31.29 24.68
C ARG A 403 1.90 32.08 23.51
N ARG A 404 2.09 31.64 22.30
CA ARG A 404 1.21 31.98 21.20
C ARG A 404 0.54 30.70 20.69
N THR A 405 -0.72 30.59 21.04
CA THR A 405 -1.69 29.71 20.40
C THR A 405 -1.81 30.09 18.93
N TRP A 406 -1.49 29.15 18.07
CA TRP A 406 -1.77 29.24 16.64
C TRP A 406 -3.16 28.65 16.38
N THR A 407 -4.17 29.54 16.33
CA THR A 407 -5.42 29.30 15.64
C THR A 407 -5.26 29.89 14.26
N GLY A 408 -4.96 29.04 13.26
CA GLY A 408 -4.81 29.43 11.85
C GLY A 408 -5.67 28.51 11.01
N THR A 409 -6.86 28.99 10.72
CA THR A 409 -7.84 28.47 9.77
C THR A 409 -7.19 28.11 8.44
N ALA A 410 -7.28 26.83 8.07
CA ALA A 410 -6.96 26.31 6.75
C ALA A 410 -8.09 26.62 5.75
N SER A 411 -8.24 27.90 5.39
CA SER A 411 -9.21 28.32 4.38
C SER A 411 -8.61 29.36 3.43
N ARG A 412 -7.57 28.97 2.68
CA ARG A 412 -7.03 29.87 1.63
C ARG A 412 -6.12 29.20 0.59
N TRP A 413 -6.49 28.03 0.10
CA TRP A 413 -5.76 27.42 -1.03
C TRP A 413 -6.69 26.91 -2.15
N MET A 414 -7.86 27.52 -2.30
CA MET A 414 -8.68 27.35 -3.49
C MET A 414 -9.16 28.72 -3.97
N ALA A 415 -8.30 29.50 -4.62
CA ALA A 415 -8.72 30.57 -5.55
C ALA A 415 -7.49 31.18 -6.25
N GLY A 416 -7.49 31.09 -7.56
CA GLY A 416 -6.71 31.95 -8.46
C GLY A 416 -5.65 31.21 -9.27
N ARG A 417 -5.91 30.92 -10.54
CA ARG A 417 -5.97 31.91 -11.61
C ARG A 417 -6.44 31.28 -12.91
N SER A 418 -7.57 31.70 -13.37
CA SER A 418 -7.89 31.68 -14.79
C SER A 418 -7.35 32.97 -15.41
N GLY A 419 -6.51 32.86 -16.42
CA GLY A 419 -6.11 33.91 -17.31
C GLY A 419 -6.24 33.39 -18.76
N PRO A 420 -6.68 34.24 -19.74
CA PRO A 420 -7.25 33.78 -20.99
C PRO A 420 -6.21 33.37 -22.02
N ALA A 421 -6.54 32.29 -22.76
CA ALA A 421 -5.82 31.89 -23.96
C ALA A 421 -6.25 32.76 -25.14
N GLU A 422 -5.29 33.44 -25.74
CA GLU A 422 -5.43 34.05 -27.07
C GLU A 422 -5.18 32.99 -28.17
N THR A 423 -6.06 33.09 -29.15
CA THR A 423 -6.12 32.41 -30.44
C THR A 423 -4.87 32.59 -31.30
N GLY A 424 -4.51 31.55 -32.04
CA GLY A 424 -3.57 31.62 -33.18
C GLY A 424 -3.58 30.34 -33.97
N CYS A 425 -4.23 30.43 -35.17
CA CYS A 425 -4.31 29.47 -36.24
C CYS A 425 -2.94 28.84 -36.67
N ILE A 426 -2.84 27.57 -36.97
CA ILE A 426 -2.94 26.95 -38.33
C ILE A 426 -3.26 25.47 -38.12
#